data_a7d7be1a2d88f308ac6f0ab4dc721f11
#
_entry.id   a7d7be1a2d88f308ac6f0ab4dc721f11
#
_cell.length_a   1.000
_cell.length_b   1.000
_cell.length_c   1.000
_cell.angle_alpha   90.00
_cell.angle_beta   90.00
_cell.angle_gamma   90.00
#
_symmetry.space_group_name_H-M   'P 1'
#
loop_
_entity.id
_entity.type
_entity.pdbx_description
1 polymer ?
#
loop_
_entity_poly.entity_id
_entity_poly.type
_entity_poly.pdbx_seq_one_letter_code
_entity_poly.pdbx_strand_id
1 'polypeptide(L)'
;MAANKVIFEHVIQPGTGKAVEVRAGQILRIEQVEGGQCVDFNCFNLNDYKEFMHCGRTRTVHGFHPSKGTFLWSGPPRERAMMFILEDTYGRNDVLFPRCSAYLYESAYGFDVHTNCQDIQAEAQREYGLTPDDVHDSFNFFMCTEVSGPHRAQITRQESRAGDYVDLLALIDVLAVTNVCGADVMRTSNFSLKPLRLSVRPATDAERAAAPPTPILRSQRTPESFRVRNIKADRELRADPTYRPEFRNVPLTVEDVAVELSANEMAALAAVRQPIYGDDDGAALRDVLFSWWEERFLAGSSGAPVISNKADSP
;
A
#
# COMPACT_ATOMS: atom_id res chain seq x y z
N MET A 1 -5.02 33.11 -5.36
CA MET A 1 -6.17 32.33 -4.80
C MET A 1 -6.61 31.12 -5.66
N ALA A 2 -5.90 30.73 -6.72
CA ALA A 2 -6.26 29.55 -7.56
C ALA A 2 -5.56 28.23 -7.16
N ALA A 3 -4.57 28.26 -6.30
CA ALA A 3 -3.70 27.12 -6.01
C ALA A 3 -4.31 25.99 -5.15
N ASN A 4 -5.45 26.20 -4.50
CA ASN A 4 -6.06 25.19 -3.62
C ASN A 4 -7.29 24.49 -4.24
N LYS A 5 -7.58 24.69 -5.52
CA LYS A 5 -8.73 24.04 -6.13
C LYS A 5 -8.40 22.59 -6.43
N VAL A 6 -9.10 21.67 -5.78
CA VAL A 6 -9.06 20.25 -6.12
C VAL A 6 -9.53 20.06 -7.57
N ILE A 7 -8.73 19.39 -8.38
CA ILE A 7 -9.03 19.12 -9.80
C ILE A 7 -9.50 17.69 -10.03
N PHE A 8 -9.22 16.80 -9.07
CA PHE A 8 -9.70 15.42 -9.05
C PHE A 8 -9.95 14.99 -7.60
N GLU A 9 -11.04 14.29 -7.36
CA GLU A 9 -11.33 13.63 -6.09
C GLU A 9 -12.00 12.28 -6.35
N HIS A 10 -11.61 11.27 -5.58
CA HIS A 10 -12.19 9.94 -5.65
C HIS A 10 -12.09 9.23 -4.30
N VAL A 11 -13.17 8.52 -3.92
CA VAL A 11 -13.16 7.65 -2.75
C VAL A 11 -12.94 6.22 -3.23
N ILE A 12 -11.78 5.65 -2.91
CA ILE A 12 -11.46 4.25 -3.18
C ILE A 12 -12.22 3.40 -2.17
N GLN A 13 -13.05 2.51 -2.67
CA GLN A 13 -13.84 1.60 -1.84
C GLN A 13 -12.99 0.43 -1.33
N PRO A 14 -13.37 -0.21 -0.22
CA PRO A 14 -12.72 -1.43 0.27
C PRO A 14 -12.53 -2.48 -0.84
N GLY A 15 -11.32 -3.08 -0.89
CA GLY A 15 -10.98 -4.09 -1.88
C GLY A 15 -10.81 -3.58 -3.32
N THR A 16 -10.68 -2.26 -3.51
CA THR A 16 -10.49 -1.64 -4.82
C THR A 16 -9.25 -0.75 -4.87
N GLY A 17 -8.90 -0.29 -6.06
CA GLY A 17 -7.83 0.65 -6.31
C GLY A 17 -8.21 1.68 -7.37
N LYS A 18 -7.38 2.71 -7.51
CA LYS A 18 -7.55 3.74 -8.55
C LYS A 18 -6.20 4.20 -9.08
N ALA A 19 -6.08 4.20 -10.39
CA ALA A 19 -5.00 4.90 -11.09
C ALA A 19 -5.43 6.34 -11.42
N VAL A 20 -4.52 7.30 -11.22
CA VAL A 20 -4.77 8.72 -11.50
C VAL A 20 -3.52 9.39 -12.04
N GLU A 21 -3.69 10.26 -13.04
CA GLU A 21 -2.62 11.09 -13.57
C GLU A 21 -2.32 12.25 -12.60
N VAL A 22 -1.07 12.42 -12.25
CA VAL A 22 -0.58 13.53 -11.45
C VAL A 22 0.55 14.22 -12.20
N ARG A 23 0.32 15.44 -12.65
CA ARG A 23 1.32 16.19 -13.44
C ARG A 23 2.37 16.80 -12.53
N ALA A 24 3.58 17.03 -13.07
CA ALA A 24 4.64 17.71 -12.37
C ALA A 24 4.15 19.04 -11.74
N GLY A 25 4.45 19.26 -10.47
CA GLY A 25 3.98 20.41 -9.72
C GLY A 25 2.54 20.30 -9.18
N GLN A 26 1.90 19.13 -9.29
CA GLN A 26 0.66 18.81 -8.59
C GLN A 26 0.95 17.98 -7.35
N ILE A 27 0.00 17.99 -6.43
CA ILE A 27 0.01 17.20 -5.20
C ILE A 27 -1.11 16.17 -5.29
N LEU A 28 -0.73 14.91 -5.06
CA LEU A 28 -1.66 13.83 -4.74
C LEU A 28 -1.75 13.72 -3.23
N ARG A 29 -2.96 13.84 -2.70
CA ARG A 29 -3.28 13.50 -1.30
C ARG A 29 -3.92 12.13 -1.23
N ILE A 30 -3.42 11.32 -0.31
CA ILE A 30 -4.00 10.05 0.11
C ILE A 30 -4.45 10.23 1.56
N GLU A 31 -5.75 10.14 1.82
CA GLU A 31 -6.35 10.44 3.12
C GLU A 31 -7.14 9.26 3.66
N GLN A 32 -7.01 9.02 4.95
CA GLN A 32 -7.80 8.07 5.71
C GLN A 32 -9.23 8.58 5.90
N VAL A 33 -10.23 7.87 5.41
CA VAL A 33 -11.63 8.24 5.65
C VAL A 33 -12.07 7.86 7.06
N GLU A 34 -11.72 6.64 7.50
CA GLU A 34 -12.09 6.10 8.81
C GLU A 34 -10.88 5.87 9.72
N GLY A 35 -9.68 5.78 9.15
CA GLY A 35 -8.46 5.42 9.84
C GLY A 35 -8.21 3.92 9.86
N GLY A 36 -6.98 3.52 10.21
CA GLY A 36 -6.60 2.12 10.37
C GLY A 36 -6.45 1.35 9.05
N GLN A 37 -6.27 2.01 7.90
CA GLN A 37 -6.13 1.37 6.59
C GLN A 37 -4.72 1.53 6.02
N CYS A 38 -4.07 0.42 5.70
CA CYS A 38 -2.85 0.41 4.92
C CYS A 38 -3.14 0.66 3.43
N VAL A 39 -2.22 1.37 2.79
CA VAL A 39 -2.30 1.76 1.38
C VAL A 39 -1.09 1.21 0.65
N ASP A 40 -1.32 0.38 -0.37
CA ASP A 40 -0.24 0.06 -1.29
C ASP A 40 -0.26 1.07 -2.45
N PHE A 41 0.89 1.67 -2.67
CA PHE A 41 1.08 2.72 -3.65
C PHE A 41 2.18 2.36 -4.64
N ASN A 42 1.92 2.62 -5.91
CA ASN A 42 2.92 2.54 -6.96
C ASN A 42 2.79 3.74 -7.89
N CYS A 43 3.84 4.09 -8.60
CA CYS A 43 3.74 5.08 -9.66
C CYS A 43 4.68 4.80 -10.82
N PHE A 44 4.23 5.21 -12.01
CA PHE A 44 4.95 5.11 -13.27
C PHE A 44 5.19 6.52 -13.83
N ASN A 45 6.26 6.70 -14.58
CA ASN A 45 6.35 7.87 -15.43
C ASN A 45 5.23 7.79 -16.48
N LEU A 46 4.40 8.81 -16.55
CA LEU A 46 3.23 8.83 -17.44
C LEU A 46 3.63 8.78 -18.94
N ASN A 47 4.82 9.26 -19.26
CA ASN A 47 5.34 9.30 -20.63
C ASN A 47 6.26 8.12 -20.98
N ASP A 48 6.71 7.37 -19.96
CA ASP A 48 7.56 6.17 -20.10
C ASP A 48 7.32 5.21 -18.94
N TYR A 49 6.30 4.38 -19.04
CA TYR A 49 5.89 3.48 -17.95
C TYR A 49 6.95 2.43 -17.53
N LYS A 50 8.04 2.30 -18.27
CA LYS A 50 9.19 1.51 -17.82
C LYS A 50 10.02 2.20 -16.75
N GLU A 51 9.83 3.49 -16.59
CA GLU A 51 10.29 4.19 -15.40
C GLU A 51 9.18 4.16 -14.36
N PHE A 52 9.43 3.46 -13.29
CA PHE A 52 8.49 3.28 -12.20
C PHE A 52 9.20 3.43 -10.85
N MET A 53 8.43 3.69 -9.83
CA MET A 53 8.92 3.74 -8.46
C MET A 53 9.56 2.40 -8.06
N HIS A 54 10.71 2.49 -7.40
CA HIS A 54 11.49 1.33 -7.01
C HIS A 54 11.75 1.34 -5.50
N CYS A 55 11.06 0.48 -4.75
CA CYS A 55 11.18 0.42 -3.29
C CYS A 55 12.61 0.16 -2.83
N GLY A 56 13.36 -0.71 -3.50
CA GLY A 56 14.76 -0.97 -3.19
C GLY A 56 15.65 0.26 -3.31
N ARG A 57 15.45 1.14 -4.31
CA ARG A 57 16.19 2.39 -4.44
C ARG A 57 15.76 3.39 -3.36
N THR A 58 14.46 3.56 -3.15
CA THR A 58 13.91 4.43 -2.10
C THR A 58 14.45 4.02 -0.73
N ARG A 59 14.43 2.73 -0.42
CA ARG A 59 14.96 2.16 0.83
C ARG A 59 16.46 2.39 1.00
N THR A 60 17.25 2.24 -0.07
CA THR A 60 18.69 2.46 -0.01
C THR A 60 19.03 3.90 0.35
N VAL A 61 18.22 4.87 -0.12
CA VAL A 61 18.45 6.31 0.12
C VAL A 61 17.88 6.76 1.46
N HIS A 62 16.70 6.26 1.84
CA HIS A 62 15.92 6.81 2.95
C HIS A 62 15.66 5.84 4.11
N GLY A 63 16.13 4.60 4.03
CA GLY A 63 15.85 3.56 5.04
C GLY A 63 14.50 2.87 4.84
N PHE A 64 14.05 2.12 5.84
CA PHE A 64 12.88 1.25 5.73
C PHE A 64 11.54 1.98 5.89
N HIS A 65 11.55 3.15 6.54
CA HIS A 65 10.35 3.91 6.91
C HIS A 65 10.42 5.36 6.40
N PRO A 66 10.48 5.58 5.05
CA PRO A 66 10.48 6.92 4.51
C PRO A 66 9.17 7.64 4.86
N SER A 67 9.27 8.93 5.19
CA SER A 67 8.17 9.79 5.57
C SER A 67 8.40 11.21 5.06
N LYS A 68 7.75 12.20 5.65
CA LYS A 68 7.89 13.61 5.28
C LYS A 68 9.35 14.03 5.06
N GLY A 69 9.58 14.73 3.97
CA GLY A 69 10.92 15.21 3.59
C GLY A 69 11.75 14.21 2.77
N THR A 70 11.20 13.05 2.40
CA THR A 70 11.87 12.03 1.59
C THR A 70 11.28 11.93 0.19
N PHE A 71 12.02 11.27 -0.70
CA PHE A 71 11.64 11.11 -2.10
C PHE A 71 11.29 9.66 -2.42
N LEU A 72 10.38 9.48 -3.35
CA LEU A 72 10.13 8.22 -4.04
C LEU A 72 11.00 8.21 -5.31
N TRP A 73 11.87 7.21 -5.42
CA TRP A 73 12.86 7.12 -6.49
C TRP A 73 12.48 6.08 -7.54
N SER A 74 12.80 6.37 -8.79
CA SER A 74 12.79 5.34 -9.84
C SER A 74 14.02 4.45 -9.74
N GLY A 75 13.90 3.24 -10.33
CA GLY A 75 15.01 2.28 -10.40
C GLY A 75 16.01 2.59 -11.51
N PRO A 76 17.12 1.78 -11.54
CA PRO A 76 18.03 1.82 -12.67
C PRO A 76 17.29 1.55 -13.99
N PRO A 77 17.71 2.14 -15.05
CA PRO A 77 18.89 2.99 -15.20
C PRO A 77 18.60 4.50 -15.07
N ARG A 78 17.35 4.87 -14.72
CA ARG A 78 16.95 6.30 -14.65
C ARG A 78 17.29 6.93 -13.31
N GLU A 79 17.01 6.25 -12.20
CA GLU A 79 17.42 6.60 -10.83
C GLU A 79 17.22 8.07 -10.47
N ARG A 80 16.03 8.59 -10.67
CA ARG A 80 15.65 9.96 -10.33
C ARG A 80 14.48 10.00 -9.35
N ALA A 81 14.33 11.10 -8.65
CA ALA A 81 13.18 11.33 -7.80
C ALA A 81 11.93 11.54 -8.66
N MET A 82 10.89 10.79 -8.39
CA MET A 82 9.59 10.86 -9.08
C MET A 82 8.60 11.71 -8.30
N MET A 83 8.55 11.52 -6.99
CA MET A 83 7.67 12.26 -6.08
C MET A 83 8.42 12.61 -4.79
N PHE A 84 7.90 13.62 -4.08
CA PHE A 84 8.41 14.06 -2.78
C PHE A 84 7.30 14.00 -1.74
N ILE A 85 7.54 13.41 -0.59
CA ILE A 85 6.59 13.38 0.53
C ILE A 85 6.63 14.75 1.21
N LEU A 86 5.69 15.60 0.83
CA LEU A 86 5.59 16.98 1.31
C LEU A 86 5.04 17.05 2.74
N GLU A 87 4.04 16.23 3.02
CA GLU A 87 3.42 16.10 4.34
C GLU A 87 3.03 14.65 4.61
N ASP A 88 3.13 14.26 5.86
CA ASP A 88 2.73 12.95 6.35
C ASP A 88 2.32 13.10 7.81
N THR A 89 1.02 13.10 8.08
CA THR A 89 0.49 13.38 9.41
C THR A 89 0.62 12.20 10.37
N TYR A 90 0.75 10.99 9.82
CA TYR A 90 0.91 9.78 10.63
C TYR A 90 2.39 9.38 10.81
N GLY A 91 3.20 9.56 9.78
CA GLY A 91 4.65 9.36 9.85
C GLY A 91 5.11 7.90 9.91
N ARG A 92 4.23 6.95 9.65
CA ARG A 92 4.55 5.52 9.66
C ARG A 92 4.24 4.89 8.31
N ASN A 93 5.30 4.50 7.59
CA ASN A 93 5.22 3.88 6.28
C ASN A 93 6.26 2.76 6.19
N ASP A 94 6.12 1.93 5.17
CA ASP A 94 7.01 0.79 4.95
C ASP A 94 7.39 0.65 3.48
N VAL A 95 8.65 0.30 3.23
CA VAL A 95 9.17 -0.11 1.91
C VAL A 95 9.96 -1.42 2.01
N LEU A 96 9.77 -2.16 3.10
CA LEU A 96 10.45 -3.43 3.36
C LEU A 96 9.61 -4.61 2.87
N PHE A 97 8.32 -4.61 3.21
CA PHE A 97 7.40 -5.66 2.82
C PHE A 97 6.87 -5.45 1.41
N PRO A 98 6.81 -6.49 0.59
CA PRO A 98 6.13 -6.43 -0.69
C PRO A 98 4.61 -6.31 -0.49
N ARG A 99 3.91 -5.94 -1.55
CA ARG A 99 2.45 -6.07 -1.60
C ARG A 99 2.00 -7.50 -1.33
N CYS A 100 0.86 -7.67 -0.72
CA CYS A 100 0.28 -9.01 -0.56
C CYS A 100 -0.22 -9.57 -1.91
N SER A 101 -0.21 -10.89 -2.01
CA SER A 101 -0.65 -11.64 -3.20
C SER A 101 -1.44 -12.87 -2.78
N ALA A 102 -2.07 -13.53 -3.74
CA ALA A 102 -2.80 -14.78 -3.49
C ALA A 102 -1.93 -15.82 -2.76
N TYR A 103 -0.64 -15.92 -3.12
CA TYR A 103 0.28 -16.86 -2.49
C TYR A 103 0.39 -16.68 -0.96
N LEU A 104 0.40 -15.44 -0.47
CA LEU A 104 0.43 -15.17 0.98
C LEU A 104 -0.79 -15.79 1.67
N TYR A 105 -1.98 -15.56 1.13
CA TYR A 105 -3.23 -16.01 1.74
C TYR A 105 -3.42 -17.51 1.62
N GLU A 106 -3.02 -18.10 0.50
CA GLU A 106 -3.04 -19.54 0.32
C GLU A 106 -2.03 -20.22 1.25
N SER A 107 -0.76 -19.78 1.24
CA SER A 107 0.30 -20.45 2.00
C SER A 107 0.21 -20.24 3.51
N ALA A 108 -0.22 -19.06 3.96
CA ALA A 108 -0.22 -18.69 5.36
C ALA A 108 -1.57 -18.98 6.05
N TYR A 109 -2.66 -18.87 5.32
CA TYR A 109 -4.03 -18.97 5.87
C TYR A 109 -4.86 -20.13 5.27
N GLY A 110 -4.38 -20.76 4.19
CA GLY A 110 -5.11 -21.83 3.50
C GLY A 110 -6.34 -21.34 2.75
N PHE A 111 -6.39 -20.06 2.35
CA PHE A 111 -7.51 -19.53 1.59
C PHE A 111 -7.35 -19.85 0.09
N ASP A 112 -8.33 -20.50 -0.49
CA ASP A 112 -8.33 -20.80 -1.93
C ASP A 112 -8.43 -19.54 -2.78
N VAL A 113 -9.20 -18.55 -2.32
CA VAL A 113 -9.39 -17.25 -2.98
C VAL A 113 -9.48 -16.18 -1.92
N HIS A 114 -8.69 -15.12 -2.09
CA HIS A 114 -8.73 -13.96 -1.21
C HIS A 114 -8.39 -12.67 -1.97
N THR A 115 -9.03 -11.57 -1.62
CA THR A 115 -8.70 -10.23 -2.11
C THR A 115 -7.27 -9.89 -1.72
N ASN A 116 -6.45 -9.44 -2.69
CA ASN A 116 -5.05 -9.14 -2.46
C ASN A 116 -4.60 -7.93 -3.28
N CYS A 117 -3.51 -7.30 -2.84
CA CYS A 117 -3.02 -6.06 -3.43
C CYS A 117 -2.48 -6.22 -4.85
N GLN A 118 -1.92 -7.40 -5.19
CA GLN A 118 -1.46 -7.69 -6.54
C GLN A 118 -2.61 -7.58 -7.55
N ASP A 119 -3.74 -8.21 -7.26
CA ASP A 119 -4.89 -8.23 -8.15
C ASP A 119 -5.60 -6.88 -8.18
N ILE A 120 -5.72 -6.20 -7.03
CA ILE A 120 -6.33 -4.87 -6.95
C ILE A 120 -5.52 -3.85 -7.74
N GLN A 121 -4.20 -3.83 -7.62
CA GLN A 121 -3.34 -2.92 -8.40
C GLN A 121 -3.37 -3.23 -9.89
N ALA A 122 -3.33 -4.52 -10.25
CA ALA A 122 -3.46 -4.96 -11.64
C ALA A 122 -4.77 -4.46 -12.26
N GLU A 123 -5.88 -4.56 -11.54
CA GLU A 123 -7.17 -4.03 -11.99
C GLU A 123 -7.17 -2.50 -12.08
N ALA A 124 -6.64 -1.81 -11.07
CA ALA A 124 -6.63 -0.34 -11.02
C ALA A 124 -5.83 0.29 -12.18
N GLN A 125 -4.75 -0.36 -12.61
CA GLN A 125 -3.89 0.14 -13.70
C GLN A 125 -4.30 -0.34 -15.10
N ARG A 126 -5.24 -1.30 -15.18
CA ARG A 126 -5.70 -1.87 -16.46
C ARG A 126 -6.36 -0.83 -17.36
N GLU A 127 -6.99 0.19 -16.78
CA GLU A 127 -7.54 1.36 -17.50
C GLU A 127 -6.50 2.01 -18.44
N TYR A 128 -5.21 1.96 -18.05
CA TYR A 128 -4.10 2.48 -18.85
C TYR A 128 -3.43 1.42 -19.72
N GLY A 129 -4.00 0.21 -19.79
CA GLY A 129 -3.50 -0.92 -20.55
C GLY A 129 -2.22 -1.52 -19.97
N LEU A 130 -1.95 -1.28 -18.70
CA LEU A 130 -0.92 -2.01 -17.94
C LEU A 130 -1.46 -3.39 -17.55
N THR A 131 -0.57 -4.35 -17.45
CA THR A 131 -0.88 -5.75 -17.19
C THR A 131 -0.54 -6.14 -15.75
N PRO A 132 -0.94 -7.31 -15.25
CA PRO A 132 -0.51 -7.80 -13.95
C PRO A 132 1.03 -7.89 -13.80
N ASP A 133 1.76 -8.10 -14.90
CA ASP A 133 3.23 -8.15 -14.90
C ASP A 133 3.87 -6.77 -14.66
N ASP A 134 3.11 -5.70 -14.82
CA ASP A 134 3.56 -4.33 -14.57
C ASP A 134 3.33 -3.89 -13.10
N VAL A 135 2.75 -4.73 -12.26
CA VAL A 135 2.61 -4.46 -10.83
C VAL A 135 3.94 -4.65 -10.12
N HIS A 136 4.45 -3.59 -9.50
CA HIS A 136 5.75 -3.58 -8.80
C HIS A 136 5.57 -3.60 -7.28
N ASP A 137 6.69 -3.76 -6.55
CA ASP A 137 6.68 -3.62 -5.11
C ASP A 137 6.18 -2.24 -4.71
N SER A 138 5.19 -2.23 -3.81
CA SER A 138 4.50 -1.03 -3.39
C SER A 138 5.27 -0.27 -2.30
N PHE A 139 5.07 1.04 -2.27
CA PHE A 139 5.29 1.85 -1.09
C PHE A 139 4.04 1.71 -0.20
N ASN A 140 4.21 1.19 1.00
CA ASN A 140 3.11 0.90 1.89
C ASN A 140 2.88 2.07 2.85
N PHE A 141 2.01 3.02 2.46
CA PHE A 141 1.65 4.14 3.32
C PHE A 141 0.78 3.68 4.49
N PHE A 142 0.96 4.32 5.64
CA PHE A 142 0.29 4.01 6.90
C PHE A 142 0.55 2.59 7.41
N MET A 143 1.57 1.90 6.92
CA MET A 143 1.94 0.57 7.38
C MET A 143 3.01 0.66 8.47
N CYS A 144 2.77 -0.02 9.58
CA CYS A 144 3.69 -0.09 10.70
C CYS A 144 4.46 -1.40 10.66
N THR A 145 5.78 -1.30 10.59
CA THR A 145 6.68 -2.44 10.65
C THR A 145 7.85 -2.17 11.56
N GLU A 146 8.42 -3.21 12.12
CA GLU A 146 9.61 -3.15 12.97
C GLU A 146 10.60 -4.22 12.56
N VAL A 147 11.88 -3.91 12.69
CA VAL A 147 12.97 -4.88 12.51
C VAL A 147 13.57 -5.16 13.87
N SER A 148 13.27 -6.33 14.41
CA SER A 148 13.78 -6.82 15.68
C SER A 148 14.85 -7.88 15.43
N GLY A 149 16.11 -7.50 15.65
CA GLY A 149 17.26 -8.41 15.45
C GLY A 149 17.59 -8.64 13.97
N PRO A 150 18.62 -9.47 13.67
CA PRO A 150 19.22 -9.58 12.35
C PRO A 150 18.35 -10.29 11.30
N HIS A 151 17.29 -10.98 11.71
CA HIS A 151 16.55 -11.89 10.84
C HIS A 151 15.03 -11.76 10.94
N ARG A 152 14.53 -10.76 11.66
CA ARG A 152 13.08 -10.67 11.90
C ARG A 152 12.57 -9.28 11.59
N ALA A 153 11.70 -9.21 10.60
CA ALA A 153 10.82 -8.07 10.37
C ALA A 153 9.38 -8.49 10.72
N GLN A 154 8.66 -7.62 11.38
CA GLN A 154 7.29 -7.90 11.80
C GLN A 154 6.37 -6.73 11.49
N ILE A 155 5.11 -7.04 11.21
CA ILE A 155 4.05 -6.06 11.03
C ILE A 155 3.46 -5.77 12.40
N THR A 156 3.53 -4.50 12.80
CA THR A 156 2.90 -4.02 14.01
C THR A 156 1.57 -3.34 13.70
N ARG A 157 0.87 -2.96 14.75
CA ARG A 157 -0.47 -2.38 14.59
C ARG A 157 -0.45 -1.06 13.86
N GLN A 158 -1.40 -0.88 12.97
CA GLN A 158 -1.73 0.36 12.31
C GLN A 158 -2.64 1.22 13.20
N GLU A 159 -2.27 2.47 13.44
CA GLU A 159 -2.96 3.37 14.39
C GLU A 159 -3.36 4.71 13.77
N SER A 160 -3.37 4.81 12.45
CA SER A 160 -3.84 6.03 11.79
C SER A 160 -5.31 6.29 12.06
N ARG A 161 -5.70 7.54 12.02
CA ARG A 161 -7.06 8.01 12.35
C ARG A 161 -7.72 8.61 11.13
N ALA A 162 -9.03 8.77 11.19
CA ALA A 162 -9.77 9.53 10.20
C ALA A 162 -9.17 10.93 10.04
N GLY A 163 -8.92 11.33 8.79
CA GLY A 163 -8.29 12.60 8.45
C GLY A 163 -6.76 12.59 8.42
N ASP A 164 -6.08 11.49 8.82
CA ASP A 164 -4.65 11.36 8.56
C ASP A 164 -4.38 11.26 7.06
N TYR A 165 -3.33 11.90 6.59
CA TYR A 165 -3.04 11.95 5.16
C TYR A 165 -1.54 12.04 4.84
N VAL A 166 -1.22 11.71 3.61
CA VAL A 166 0.08 11.93 2.98
C VAL A 166 -0.13 12.82 1.75
N ASP A 167 0.65 13.90 1.61
CA ASP A 167 0.72 14.75 0.43
C ASP A 167 1.99 14.44 -0.36
N LEU A 168 1.82 14.02 -1.61
CA LEU A 168 2.88 13.65 -2.53
C LEU A 168 2.99 14.68 -3.65
N LEU A 169 4.06 15.49 -3.65
CA LEU A 169 4.36 16.42 -4.72
C LEU A 169 4.99 15.67 -5.90
N ALA A 170 4.36 15.69 -7.06
CA ALA A 170 4.90 15.12 -8.28
C ALA A 170 6.03 15.99 -8.83
N LEU A 171 7.20 15.39 -9.04
CA LEU A 171 8.38 16.05 -9.61
C LEU A 171 8.49 15.84 -11.13
N ILE A 172 7.85 14.79 -11.62
CA ILE A 172 7.63 14.49 -13.03
C ILE A 172 6.15 14.14 -13.23
N ASP A 173 5.69 14.04 -14.47
CA ASP A 173 4.35 13.52 -14.74
C ASP A 173 4.29 12.04 -14.40
N VAL A 174 3.39 11.65 -13.50
CA VAL A 174 3.25 10.26 -13.06
C VAL A 174 1.82 9.74 -13.22
N LEU A 175 1.71 8.45 -13.49
CA LEU A 175 0.52 7.67 -13.22
C LEU A 175 0.66 7.10 -11.81
N ALA A 176 -0.12 7.58 -10.88
CA ALA A 176 -0.18 7.08 -9.51
C ALA A 176 -1.23 5.99 -9.40
N VAL A 177 -0.84 4.83 -8.89
CA VAL A 177 -1.73 3.67 -8.66
C VAL A 177 -1.82 3.43 -7.17
N THR A 178 -3.00 3.62 -6.60
CA THR A 178 -3.25 3.52 -5.17
C THR A 178 -4.35 2.51 -4.91
N ASN A 179 -4.17 1.65 -3.93
CA ASN A 179 -5.24 0.73 -3.53
C ASN A 179 -5.41 0.64 -2.01
N VAL A 180 -6.62 0.27 -1.60
CA VAL A 180 -6.89 -0.23 -0.26
C VAL A 180 -6.19 -1.57 -0.12
N CYS A 181 -5.23 -1.69 0.82
CA CYS A 181 -4.55 -2.96 1.05
C CYS A 181 -5.54 -4.04 1.46
N GLY A 182 -5.51 -5.18 0.74
CA GLY A 182 -6.44 -6.29 0.93
C GLY A 182 -6.24 -7.13 2.20
N ALA A 183 -5.41 -6.64 3.13
CA ALA A 183 -4.99 -7.37 4.33
C ALA A 183 -6.01 -7.24 5.48
N ASP A 184 -7.20 -7.78 5.30
CA ASP A 184 -8.31 -7.73 6.26
C ASP A 184 -8.24 -8.76 7.38
N VAL A 185 -7.30 -9.70 7.29
CA VAL A 185 -7.02 -10.71 8.33
C VAL A 185 -5.75 -10.42 9.13
N MET A 186 -5.19 -9.22 8.97
CA MET A 186 -3.92 -8.82 9.58
C MET A 186 -3.99 -7.46 10.26
N ARG A 187 -3.01 -7.18 11.11
CA ARG A 187 -2.79 -5.87 11.75
C ARG A 187 -2.56 -4.73 10.76
N THR A 188 -2.13 -5.06 9.55
CA THR A 188 -1.85 -4.10 8.47
C THR A 188 -3.02 -3.15 8.21
N SER A 189 -4.24 -3.68 8.23
CA SER A 189 -5.48 -2.90 8.06
C SER A 189 -6.45 -3.09 9.24
N ASN A 190 -5.94 -3.42 10.43
CA ASN A 190 -6.72 -3.63 11.65
C ASN A 190 -7.91 -4.58 11.43
N PHE A 191 -7.65 -5.69 10.74
CA PHE A 191 -8.62 -6.79 10.51
C PHE A 191 -9.90 -6.39 9.76
N SER A 192 -9.89 -5.26 9.05
CA SER A 192 -11.03 -4.84 8.21
C SER A 192 -10.58 -3.87 7.13
N LEU A 193 -11.26 -3.87 5.99
CA LEU A 193 -10.98 -2.93 4.90
C LEU A 193 -11.83 -1.67 5.06
N LYS A 194 -11.21 -0.52 4.84
CA LYS A 194 -11.82 0.80 4.99
C LYS A 194 -11.55 1.65 3.76
N PRO A 195 -12.44 2.59 3.41
CA PRO A 195 -12.26 3.45 2.25
C PRO A 195 -11.12 4.45 2.47
N LEU A 196 -10.52 4.87 1.35
CA LEU A 196 -9.53 5.93 1.28
C LEU A 196 -10.03 7.05 0.37
N ARG A 197 -9.59 8.28 0.60
CA ARG A 197 -9.85 9.40 -0.31
C ARG A 197 -8.59 9.79 -1.03
N LEU A 198 -8.68 9.92 -2.35
CA LEU A 198 -7.66 10.54 -3.18
C LEU A 198 -8.12 11.93 -3.61
N SER A 199 -7.22 12.89 -3.60
CA SER A 199 -7.44 14.17 -4.27
C SER A 199 -6.17 14.67 -4.95
N VAL A 200 -6.34 15.36 -6.08
CA VAL A 200 -5.24 16.00 -6.82
C VAL A 200 -5.51 17.48 -6.90
N ARG A 201 -4.50 18.29 -6.62
CA ARG A 201 -4.54 19.74 -6.71
C ARG A 201 -3.20 20.31 -7.21
N PRO A 202 -3.17 21.52 -7.78
CA PRO A 202 -1.92 22.22 -8.04
C PRO A 202 -1.19 22.52 -6.71
N ALA A 203 0.14 22.40 -6.71
CA ALA A 203 0.96 22.89 -5.62
C ALA A 203 1.11 24.41 -5.66
N THR A 204 1.17 25.04 -4.51
CA THR A 204 1.57 26.44 -4.38
C THR A 204 3.08 26.59 -4.66
N ASP A 205 3.56 27.82 -4.88
CA ASP A 205 4.98 28.09 -5.04
C ASP A 205 5.80 27.70 -3.79
N ALA A 206 5.23 27.95 -2.61
CA ALA A 206 5.86 27.57 -1.34
C ALA A 206 5.98 26.04 -1.19
N GLU A 207 4.95 25.28 -1.58
CA GLU A 207 4.98 23.82 -1.54
C GLU A 207 5.97 23.25 -2.56
N ARG A 208 6.05 23.81 -3.76
CA ARG A 208 7.09 23.43 -4.74
C ARG A 208 8.49 23.72 -4.23
N ALA A 209 8.69 24.88 -3.61
CA ALA A 209 9.98 25.29 -3.05
C ALA A 209 10.37 24.48 -1.79
N ALA A 210 9.44 23.79 -1.13
CA ALA A 210 9.72 22.94 0.02
C ALA A 210 10.45 21.65 -0.36
N ALA A 211 10.33 21.18 -1.61
CA ALA A 211 11.11 20.04 -2.10
C ALA A 211 12.55 20.50 -2.35
N PRO A 212 13.57 19.94 -1.65
CA PRO A 212 14.95 20.30 -1.92
C PRO A 212 15.35 19.86 -3.33
N PRO A 213 16.35 20.53 -3.93
CA PRO A 213 16.90 20.08 -5.20
C PRO A 213 17.34 18.62 -5.12
N THR A 214 16.91 17.81 -6.06
CA THR A 214 17.34 16.42 -6.14
C THR A 214 18.77 16.35 -6.66
N PRO A 215 19.63 15.52 -6.05
CA PRO A 215 20.97 15.33 -6.59
C PRO A 215 20.87 14.69 -7.97
N ILE A 216 21.49 15.32 -8.96
CA ILE A 216 21.67 14.71 -10.28
C ILE A 216 22.90 13.82 -10.20
N LEU A 217 22.68 12.52 -10.18
CA LEU A 217 23.78 11.56 -10.17
C LEU A 217 24.38 11.46 -11.58
N ARG A 218 25.70 11.31 -11.67
CA ARG A 218 26.39 11.12 -12.97
C ARG A 218 25.91 9.87 -13.71
N SER A 219 25.36 8.90 -12.99
CA SER A 219 24.79 7.68 -13.54
C SER A 219 23.36 7.83 -14.03
N GLN A 220 22.69 8.96 -13.76
CA GLN A 220 21.36 9.18 -14.30
C GLN A 220 21.37 9.17 -15.81
N ARG A 221 20.53 8.33 -16.36
CA ARG A 221 20.35 8.18 -17.79
C ARG A 221 18.93 8.53 -18.16
N THR A 222 18.81 9.35 -19.16
CA THR A 222 17.53 9.63 -19.78
C THR A 222 17.19 8.55 -20.80
N PRO A 223 15.93 8.39 -21.21
CA PRO A 223 15.54 7.46 -22.26
C PRO A 223 16.39 7.63 -23.52
N GLU A 224 16.79 8.85 -23.88
CA GLU A 224 17.58 9.15 -25.05
C GLU A 224 19.03 8.64 -24.94
N SER A 225 19.53 8.44 -23.73
CA SER A 225 20.88 7.92 -23.50
C SER A 225 20.97 6.41 -23.66
N PHE A 226 19.85 5.70 -23.83
CA PHE A 226 19.86 4.25 -24.07
C PHE A 226 20.00 3.94 -25.54
N ARG A 227 21.01 3.11 -25.84
CA ARG A 227 21.24 2.62 -27.20
C ARG A 227 20.25 1.55 -27.65
N VAL A 228 19.58 0.91 -26.71
CA VAL A 228 18.65 -0.17 -27.01
C VAL A 228 17.24 0.39 -27.01
N ARG A 229 16.62 0.42 -28.18
CA ARG A 229 15.20 0.73 -28.30
C ARG A 229 14.40 -0.25 -27.47
N ASN A 230 13.60 0.29 -26.60
CA ASN A 230 12.67 -0.49 -25.84
C ASN A 230 11.30 -0.27 -26.44
N ILE A 231 10.76 -1.30 -27.04
CA ILE A 231 9.46 -1.26 -27.74
C ILE A 231 8.34 -0.70 -26.84
N LYS A 232 8.44 -0.96 -25.52
CA LYS A 232 7.47 -0.45 -24.57
C LYS A 232 7.70 1.02 -24.17
N ALA A 233 8.88 1.59 -24.40
CA ALA A 233 9.19 2.98 -24.09
C ALA A 233 8.54 4.00 -25.05
N ASP A 234 8.14 3.54 -26.23
CA ASP A 234 7.46 4.37 -27.21
C ASP A 234 5.95 4.54 -26.90
N ARG A 235 5.48 3.95 -25.80
CA ARG A 235 4.08 3.96 -25.42
C ARG A 235 3.82 5.02 -24.35
N GLU A 236 2.94 5.94 -24.65
CA GLU A 236 2.38 6.87 -23.70
C GLU A 236 1.19 6.24 -23.00
N LEU A 237 1.15 6.33 -21.68
CA LEU A 237 0.03 5.85 -20.90
C LEU A 237 -1.16 6.80 -21.03
N ARG A 238 -2.29 6.29 -21.46
CA ARG A 238 -3.54 7.04 -21.59
C ARG A 238 -4.68 6.23 -21.04
N ALA A 239 -5.59 6.91 -20.36
CA ALA A 239 -6.84 6.29 -19.93
C ALA A 239 -7.65 5.81 -21.14
N ASP A 240 -8.17 4.61 -21.06
CA ASP A 240 -9.15 4.11 -22.00
C ASP A 240 -10.54 4.61 -21.57
N PRO A 241 -11.19 5.51 -22.36
CA PRO A 241 -12.49 6.07 -22.00
C PRO A 241 -13.61 5.02 -22.06
N THR A 242 -13.37 3.89 -22.70
CA THR A 242 -14.34 2.79 -22.79
C THR A 242 -14.17 1.76 -21.68
N TYR A 243 -13.06 1.84 -20.94
CA TYR A 243 -12.77 0.92 -19.87
C TYR A 243 -13.85 0.95 -18.78
N ARG A 244 -14.25 -0.24 -18.35
CA ARG A 244 -15.13 -0.44 -17.19
C ARG A 244 -14.45 -1.45 -16.26
N PRO A 245 -14.24 -1.08 -14.98
CA PRO A 245 -13.58 -1.96 -14.03
C PRO A 245 -14.41 -3.21 -13.77
N GLU A 246 -13.75 -4.34 -13.74
CA GLU A 246 -14.30 -5.61 -13.28
C GLU A 246 -13.83 -5.86 -11.86
N PHE A 247 -14.63 -5.43 -10.90
CA PHE A 247 -14.33 -5.72 -9.50
C PHE A 247 -14.87 -7.12 -9.15
N ARG A 248 -13.94 -7.98 -8.80
CA ARG A 248 -14.28 -9.25 -8.17
C ARG A 248 -14.11 -9.08 -6.66
N ASN A 249 -15.12 -8.55 -6.02
CA ASN A 249 -15.19 -8.64 -4.57
C ASN A 249 -15.43 -10.11 -4.23
N VAL A 250 -14.42 -10.75 -3.65
CA VAL A 250 -14.62 -12.03 -2.98
C VAL A 250 -14.90 -11.69 -1.52
N PRO A 251 -16.17 -11.74 -1.09
CA PRO A 251 -16.48 -11.46 0.29
C PRO A 251 -15.77 -12.49 1.18
N LEU A 252 -15.18 -12.03 2.28
CA LEU A 252 -14.75 -12.91 3.35
C LEU A 252 -15.92 -13.78 3.77
N THR A 253 -15.72 -15.08 3.78
CA THR A 253 -16.63 -15.99 4.47
C THR A 253 -16.36 -15.80 5.96
N VAL A 254 -17.24 -15.07 6.63
CA VAL A 254 -17.18 -14.87 8.07
C VAL A 254 -18.06 -15.91 8.72
N GLU A 255 -17.49 -16.74 9.58
CA GLU A 255 -18.24 -17.60 10.47
C GLU A 255 -18.29 -16.93 11.85
N ASP A 256 -19.49 -16.75 12.37
CA ASP A 256 -19.68 -16.27 13.73
C ASP A 256 -19.36 -17.39 14.72
N VAL A 257 -18.28 -17.22 15.48
CA VAL A 257 -17.91 -18.14 16.55
C VAL A 257 -18.22 -17.47 17.88
N ALA A 258 -19.12 -18.04 18.64
CA ALA A 258 -19.38 -17.64 20.02
C ALA A 258 -18.36 -18.31 20.95
N VAL A 259 -17.64 -17.50 21.73
CA VAL A 259 -16.68 -17.96 22.73
C VAL A 259 -17.13 -17.48 24.09
N GLU A 260 -17.31 -18.43 25.04
CA GLU A 260 -17.57 -18.10 26.43
C GLU A 260 -16.23 -17.90 27.16
N LEU A 261 -16.00 -16.71 27.68
CA LEU A 261 -14.83 -16.38 28.46
C LEU A 261 -15.17 -16.22 29.95
N SER A 262 -14.35 -16.81 30.81
CA SER A 262 -14.43 -16.58 32.24
C SER A 262 -14.03 -15.13 32.60
N ALA A 263 -14.39 -14.67 33.80
CA ALA A 263 -14.03 -13.36 34.29
C ALA A 263 -12.51 -13.10 34.26
N ASN A 264 -11.69 -14.12 34.51
CA ASN A 264 -10.24 -14.02 34.45
C ASN A 264 -9.73 -13.86 33.01
N GLU A 265 -10.33 -14.59 32.07
CA GLU A 265 -9.99 -14.48 30.65
C GLU A 265 -10.41 -13.13 30.07
N MET A 266 -11.59 -12.62 30.47
CA MET A 266 -12.00 -11.27 30.13
C MET A 266 -11.07 -10.20 30.70
N ALA A 267 -10.59 -10.37 31.93
CA ALA A 267 -9.61 -9.47 32.52
C ALA A 267 -8.26 -9.55 31.78
N ALA A 268 -7.83 -10.73 31.36
CA ALA A 268 -6.61 -10.90 30.56
C ALA A 268 -6.77 -10.26 29.17
N LEU A 269 -7.92 -10.45 28.52
CA LEU A 269 -8.22 -9.81 27.24
C LEU A 269 -8.21 -8.28 27.37
N ALA A 270 -8.81 -7.73 28.42
CA ALA A 270 -8.81 -6.30 28.70
C ALA A 270 -7.38 -5.75 28.95
N ALA A 271 -6.51 -6.54 29.58
CA ALA A 271 -5.12 -6.16 29.84
C ALA A 271 -4.27 -6.08 28.56
N VAL A 272 -4.57 -6.89 27.54
CA VAL A 272 -3.87 -6.88 26.25
C VAL A 272 -4.58 -6.05 25.20
N ARG A 273 -5.81 -5.64 25.47
CA ARG A 273 -6.60 -4.80 24.57
C ARG A 273 -5.89 -3.48 24.34
N GLN A 274 -5.70 -3.17 23.10
CA GLN A 274 -5.08 -1.91 22.70
C GLN A 274 -6.15 -0.80 22.59
N PRO A 275 -5.81 0.46 22.91
CA PRO A 275 -6.76 1.57 22.89
C PRO A 275 -7.51 1.76 21.57
N ILE A 276 -6.88 1.37 20.45
CA ILE A 276 -7.47 1.52 19.11
C ILE A 276 -8.71 0.65 18.90
N TYR A 277 -8.86 -0.45 19.63
CA TYR A 277 -10.03 -1.32 19.50
C TYR A 277 -11.22 -0.85 20.33
N GLY A 278 -11.03 0.15 21.21
CA GLY A 278 -12.09 0.60 22.09
C GLY A 278 -12.69 -0.56 22.89
N ASP A 279 -14.01 -0.75 22.75
CA ASP A 279 -14.75 -1.84 23.38
C ASP A 279 -14.96 -3.05 22.46
N ASP A 280 -14.25 -3.12 21.31
CA ASP A 280 -14.34 -4.26 20.38
C ASP A 280 -13.49 -5.44 20.87
N ASP A 281 -14.12 -6.31 21.64
CA ASP A 281 -13.50 -7.56 22.11
C ASP A 281 -13.17 -8.53 20.98
N GLY A 282 -13.96 -8.50 19.91
CA GLY A 282 -13.73 -9.32 18.71
C GLY A 282 -12.43 -8.94 18.01
N ALA A 283 -12.17 -7.64 17.84
CA ALA A 283 -10.91 -7.15 17.26
C ALA A 283 -9.71 -7.49 18.17
N ALA A 284 -9.87 -7.37 19.49
CA ALA A 284 -8.82 -7.73 20.43
C ALA A 284 -8.50 -9.24 20.40
N LEU A 285 -9.50 -10.10 20.29
CA LEU A 285 -9.31 -11.55 20.14
C LEU A 285 -8.61 -11.91 18.83
N ARG A 286 -8.99 -11.28 17.71
CA ARG A 286 -8.32 -11.48 16.43
C ARG A 286 -6.83 -11.09 16.51
N ASP A 287 -6.51 -10.01 17.21
CA ASP A 287 -5.13 -9.57 17.40
C ASP A 287 -4.31 -10.57 18.22
N VAL A 288 -4.89 -11.15 19.25
CA VAL A 288 -4.24 -12.22 20.05
C VAL A 288 -4.01 -13.47 19.19
N LEU A 289 -5.02 -13.90 18.42
CA LEU A 289 -4.89 -15.04 17.51
C LEU A 289 -3.84 -14.80 16.43
N PHE A 290 -3.80 -13.59 15.86
CA PHE A 290 -2.79 -13.21 14.87
C PHE A 290 -1.39 -13.24 15.47
N SER A 291 -1.20 -12.72 16.70
CA SER A 291 0.09 -12.74 17.40
C SER A 291 0.60 -14.15 17.61
N TRP A 292 -0.29 -15.03 18.07
CA TRP A 292 0.03 -16.43 18.29
C TRP A 292 0.38 -17.16 16.99
N TRP A 293 -0.36 -16.87 15.90
CA TRP A 293 -0.10 -17.41 14.57
C TRP A 293 1.23 -16.90 14.02
N GLU A 294 1.47 -15.57 14.09
CA GLU A 294 2.70 -14.93 13.62
C GLU A 294 3.95 -15.52 14.31
N GLU A 295 3.90 -15.71 15.62
CA GLU A 295 5.00 -16.33 16.35
C GLU A 295 5.33 -17.74 15.84
N ARG A 296 4.33 -18.52 15.52
CA ARG A 296 4.51 -19.90 14.99
C ARG A 296 4.97 -19.93 13.54
N PHE A 297 4.39 -19.09 12.72
CA PHE A 297 4.74 -19.00 11.30
C PHE A 297 6.17 -18.49 11.12
N LEU A 298 6.55 -17.41 11.81
CA LEU A 298 7.87 -16.82 11.71
C LEU A 298 8.95 -17.62 12.46
N ALA A 299 8.60 -18.40 13.46
CA ALA A 299 9.53 -19.26 14.18
C ALA A 299 10.02 -20.47 13.37
N GLY A 300 9.58 -20.62 12.11
CA GLY A 300 10.05 -21.69 11.23
C GLY A 300 9.66 -23.09 11.72
N SER A 301 8.60 -23.19 12.55
CA SER A 301 8.07 -24.48 12.94
C SER A 301 7.51 -25.19 11.69
N SER A 302 8.16 -26.21 11.23
CA SER A 302 7.77 -27.14 10.18
C SER A 302 6.52 -27.94 10.57
N GLY A 303 5.41 -27.25 10.76
CA GLY A 303 4.17 -27.84 11.25
C GLY A 303 3.10 -26.78 11.46
N ALA A 304 2.98 -25.78 10.55
CA ALA A 304 1.72 -25.07 10.47
C ALA A 304 0.62 -26.13 10.22
N PRO A 305 -0.43 -26.20 11.03
CA PRO A 305 -1.53 -27.10 10.72
C PRO A 305 -2.05 -26.66 9.34
N VAL A 306 -1.93 -27.54 8.37
CA VAL A 306 -2.72 -27.43 7.14
C VAL A 306 -4.16 -27.56 7.60
N ILE A 307 -4.85 -26.44 7.71
CA ILE A 307 -6.29 -26.45 7.91
C ILE A 307 -6.85 -26.96 6.57
N SER A 308 -6.95 -28.27 6.43
CA SER A 308 -7.62 -28.85 5.28
C SER A 308 -9.10 -28.59 5.46
N ASN A 309 -9.65 -27.60 4.77
CA ASN A 309 -11.08 -27.51 4.53
C ASN A 309 -11.53 -28.59 3.54
N LYS A 310 -11.20 -29.86 3.84
CA LYS A 310 -11.92 -30.97 3.23
C LYS A 310 -13.19 -31.15 4.04
N ALA A 311 -14.25 -30.42 3.67
CA ALA A 311 -15.57 -30.93 3.84
C ALA A 311 -15.63 -32.23 3.04
N ASP A 312 -15.54 -33.36 3.70
CA ASP A 312 -15.89 -34.65 3.12
C ASP A 312 -17.35 -34.53 2.70
N SER A 313 -17.55 -34.34 1.40
CA SER A 313 -18.86 -34.55 0.80
C SER A 313 -19.10 -36.05 0.72
N PRO A 314 -20.28 -36.56 1.10
CA PRO A 314 -20.63 -37.97 1.07
C PRO A 314 -20.70 -38.53 -0.35
#